data_713159e6988eb6fc70d60c1b8af591e5
#
_entry.id   713159e6988eb6fc70d60c1b8af591e5
#
_cell.length_a   1.000
_cell.length_b   1.000
_cell.length_c   1.000
_cell.angle_alpha   90.00
_cell.angle_beta   90.00
_cell.angle_gamma   90.00
#
_symmetry.space_group_name_H-M   'P 1'
#
loop_
_entity.id
_entity.type
_entity.pdbx_description
1 polymer ?
#
loop_
_entity_poly.entity_id
_entity_poly.type
_entity_poly.pdbx_seq_one_letter_code
_entity_poly.pdbx_strand_id
1 'polypeptide(L)'
;MAEVKYQADSSKIVITGITEKPIKIPSQMYPLTGDLNYISHENTEDFPDNPTTEKIKEIYNSITPGVGTCYSNIEKLVDALEKEGIKVQPMVGWVFLGGSLPVHHCFAVIENHILDFNPNFDSLYTEENANLGIDVLRDKLTDAMIELRKKPNSETTAFGKASKMALYIASPCKPQAGLKVYQKLMKAFPKHPCYRNIFEGTNETQRMFFKKQGMI
;
A
#
# COMPACT_ATOMS: atom_id res chain seq x y z
N MET A 1 -19.44 2.48 1.04
CA MET A 1 -18.37 1.62 1.63
C MET A 1 -17.82 0.72 0.55
N ALA A 2 -16.51 0.63 0.46
CA ALA A 2 -15.87 -0.35 -0.42
C ALA A 2 -16.16 -1.76 0.11
N GLU A 3 -16.54 -2.66 -0.77
CA GLU A 3 -16.86 -4.04 -0.42
C GLU A 3 -16.16 -4.98 -1.38
N VAL A 4 -15.53 -6.03 -0.84
CA VAL A 4 -14.98 -7.11 -1.66
C VAL A 4 -15.92 -8.30 -1.60
N LYS A 5 -16.34 -8.75 -2.77
CA LYS A 5 -17.14 -9.96 -2.91
C LYS A 5 -16.36 -11.02 -3.66
N TYR A 6 -16.24 -12.18 -3.04
CA TYR A 6 -15.86 -13.39 -3.74
C TYR A 6 -17.07 -13.96 -4.46
N GLN A 7 -16.95 -14.20 -5.75
CA GLN A 7 -17.96 -14.98 -6.46
C GLN A 7 -17.78 -16.48 -6.17
N ALA A 8 -18.87 -17.20 -6.12
CA ALA A 8 -18.89 -18.63 -5.73
C ALA A 8 -18.06 -19.56 -6.64
N ASP A 9 -17.78 -19.16 -7.87
CA ASP A 9 -16.92 -19.89 -8.82
C ASP A 9 -15.43 -19.63 -8.61
N SER A 10 -15.08 -18.79 -7.64
CA SER A 10 -13.71 -18.43 -7.21
C SER A 10 -12.76 -17.97 -8.32
N SER A 11 -13.22 -17.76 -9.53
CA SER A 11 -12.37 -17.33 -10.66
C SER A 11 -12.05 -15.84 -10.62
N LYS A 12 -12.86 -15.04 -9.95
CA LYS A 12 -12.72 -13.58 -9.87
C LYS A 12 -12.99 -13.04 -8.48
N ILE A 13 -12.20 -12.03 -8.12
CA ILE A 13 -12.47 -11.16 -6.97
C ILE A 13 -13.19 -9.91 -7.52
N VAL A 14 -14.31 -9.56 -6.95
CA VAL A 14 -15.09 -8.37 -7.31
C VAL A 14 -14.99 -7.37 -6.16
N ILE A 15 -14.52 -6.17 -6.48
CA ILE A 15 -14.35 -5.09 -5.53
C ILE A 15 -15.29 -3.96 -5.93
N THR A 16 -16.15 -3.55 -5.01
CA THR A 16 -17.13 -2.49 -5.21
C THR A 16 -16.85 -1.31 -4.28
N GLY A 17 -17.36 -0.12 -4.61
CA GLY A 17 -17.27 1.05 -3.75
C GLY A 17 -15.98 1.86 -3.83
N ILE A 18 -15.02 1.46 -4.70
CA ILE A 18 -13.79 2.23 -4.96
C ILE A 18 -13.94 3.07 -6.22
N THR A 19 -14.61 2.53 -7.23
CA THR A 19 -14.84 3.17 -8.53
C THR A 19 -16.32 3.05 -8.89
N GLU A 20 -16.80 3.85 -9.86
CA GLU A 20 -18.17 3.76 -10.36
C GLU A 20 -18.54 2.35 -10.85
N LYS A 21 -17.59 1.65 -11.45
CA LYS A 21 -17.76 0.26 -11.91
C LYS A 21 -17.00 -0.69 -11.02
N PRO A 22 -17.54 -1.87 -10.71
CA PRO A 22 -16.82 -2.89 -9.95
C PRO A 22 -15.50 -3.29 -10.62
N ILE A 23 -14.43 -3.31 -9.84
CA ILE A 23 -13.13 -3.84 -10.28
C ILE A 23 -13.21 -5.36 -10.21
N LYS A 24 -12.95 -6.03 -11.33
CA LYS A 24 -12.92 -7.49 -11.43
C LYS A 24 -11.51 -7.96 -11.73
N ILE A 25 -10.92 -8.74 -10.82
CA ILE A 25 -9.57 -9.26 -10.97
C ILE A 25 -9.57 -10.79 -10.88
N PRO A 26 -8.70 -11.48 -11.65
CA PRO A 26 -8.56 -12.93 -11.57
C PRO A 26 -8.02 -13.36 -10.19
N SER A 27 -8.75 -14.21 -9.48
CA SER A 27 -8.36 -14.63 -8.11
C SER A 27 -6.99 -15.32 -8.06
N GLN A 28 -6.62 -16.05 -9.10
CA GLN A 28 -5.31 -16.69 -9.19
C GLN A 28 -4.14 -15.73 -9.24
N MET A 29 -4.34 -14.55 -9.84
CA MET A 29 -3.31 -13.51 -9.95
C MET A 29 -3.25 -12.62 -8.71
N TYR A 30 -4.31 -12.61 -7.91
CA TYR A 30 -4.46 -11.79 -6.70
C TYR A 30 -4.88 -12.67 -5.52
N PRO A 31 -4.04 -13.63 -5.13
CA PRO A 31 -4.39 -14.55 -4.05
C PRO A 31 -4.57 -13.80 -2.74
N LEU A 32 -5.64 -14.14 -2.06
CA LEU A 32 -5.96 -13.69 -0.72
C LEU A 32 -6.01 -14.95 0.16
N THR A 33 -5.23 -14.97 1.23
CA THR A 33 -5.10 -16.13 2.11
C THR A 33 -5.43 -15.74 3.54
N GLY A 34 -6.14 -16.62 4.26
CA GLY A 34 -6.49 -16.39 5.67
C GLY A 34 -7.67 -15.46 5.86
N ASP A 35 -7.82 -14.97 7.08
CA ASP A 35 -8.89 -14.03 7.45
C ASP A 35 -8.60 -12.67 6.83
N LEU A 36 -9.52 -12.23 5.99
CA LEU A 36 -9.37 -10.97 5.27
C LEU A 36 -9.79 -9.80 6.14
N ASN A 37 -8.92 -8.81 6.18
CA ASN A 37 -9.20 -7.52 6.79
C ASN A 37 -9.27 -6.45 5.71
N TYR A 38 -10.28 -5.61 5.82
CA TYR A 38 -10.45 -4.41 5.03
C TYR A 38 -9.98 -3.23 5.84
N ILE A 39 -9.03 -2.48 5.31
CA ILE A 39 -8.49 -1.30 5.96
C ILE A 39 -8.63 -0.14 4.99
N SER A 40 -9.30 0.89 5.42
CA SER A 40 -9.61 2.10 4.66
C SER A 40 -9.61 3.32 5.58
N HIS A 41 -9.79 4.49 4.99
CA HIS A 41 -9.90 5.73 5.75
C HIS A 41 -11.06 5.72 6.77
N GLU A 42 -12.16 5.03 6.45
CA GLU A 42 -13.39 5.02 7.27
C GLU A 42 -13.26 4.16 8.51
N ASN A 43 -12.36 3.16 8.51
CA ASN A 43 -12.21 2.24 9.64
C ASN A 43 -10.82 2.28 10.28
N THR A 44 -10.06 3.33 10.00
CA THR A 44 -8.81 3.65 10.69
C THR A 44 -8.91 5.00 11.38
N GLU A 45 -8.14 5.19 12.42
CA GLU A 45 -8.17 6.36 13.30
C GLU A 45 -6.77 6.94 13.46
N ASP A 46 -6.71 8.24 13.73
CA ASP A 46 -5.46 8.87 14.14
C ASP A 46 -5.04 8.33 15.51
N PHE A 47 -3.75 8.20 15.72
CA PHE A 47 -3.24 7.81 17.04
C PHE A 47 -3.64 8.82 18.12
N PRO A 48 -4.01 8.37 19.32
CA PRO A 48 -4.25 9.28 20.45
C PRO A 48 -2.96 9.96 20.87
N ASP A 49 -3.07 11.15 21.40
CA ASP A 49 -1.92 11.90 21.93
C ASP A 49 -1.53 11.36 23.32
N ASN A 50 -0.50 10.51 23.35
CA ASN A 50 0.02 9.91 24.57
C ASN A 50 1.49 9.47 24.41
N PRO A 51 2.20 9.16 25.53
CA PRO A 51 3.62 8.78 25.49
C PRO A 51 3.93 7.55 24.61
N THR A 52 3.02 6.58 24.52
CA THR A 52 3.20 5.40 23.68
C THR A 52 3.17 5.78 22.21
N THR A 53 2.25 6.65 21.82
CA THR A 53 2.17 7.17 20.44
C THR A 53 3.44 7.95 20.06
N GLU A 54 3.94 8.79 20.96
CA GLU A 54 5.19 9.52 20.70
C GLU A 54 6.37 8.55 20.49
N LYS A 55 6.41 7.45 21.25
CA LYS A 55 7.44 6.41 21.06
C LYS A 55 7.27 5.68 19.71
N ILE A 56 6.04 5.34 19.33
CA ILE A 56 5.75 4.75 18.00
C ILE A 56 6.20 5.71 16.90
N LYS A 57 5.88 6.98 17.03
CA LYS A 57 6.21 8.02 16.05
C LYS A 57 7.72 8.24 15.91
N GLU A 58 8.46 8.24 17.03
CA GLU A 58 9.91 8.30 17.04
C GLU A 58 10.52 7.14 16.26
N ILE A 59 10.11 5.90 16.57
CA ILE A 59 10.59 4.69 15.90
C ILE A 59 10.23 4.72 14.41
N TYR A 60 8.99 5.05 14.08
CA TYR A 60 8.51 5.13 12.70
C TYR A 60 9.30 6.15 11.87
N ASN A 61 9.59 7.31 12.44
CA ASN A 61 10.36 8.37 11.79
C ASN A 61 11.86 8.03 11.66
N SER A 62 12.38 7.15 12.50
CA SER A 62 13.79 6.72 12.43
C SER A 62 14.11 5.81 11.24
N ILE A 63 13.07 5.20 10.63
CA ILE A 63 13.22 4.30 9.49
C ILE A 63 13.27 5.11 8.20
N THR A 64 14.34 4.92 7.42
CA THR A 64 14.41 5.47 6.06
C THR A 64 13.79 4.47 5.08
N PRO A 65 12.58 4.73 4.54
CA PRO A 65 11.93 3.80 3.64
C PRO A 65 12.56 3.82 2.25
N GLY A 66 12.86 2.65 1.71
CA GLY A 66 13.26 2.49 0.32
C GLY A 66 12.06 2.26 -0.60
N VAL A 67 12.22 2.59 -1.87
CA VAL A 67 11.22 2.26 -2.90
C VAL A 67 11.22 0.75 -3.15
N GLY A 68 10.02 0.14 -3.14
CA GLY A 68 9.88 -1.30 -3.37
C GLY A 68 10.37 -2.19 -2.22
N THR A 69 10.63 -1.63 -1.06
CA THR A 69 11.15 -2.35 0.12
C THR A 69 10.11 -2.47 1.24
N CYS A 70 8.82 -2.48 0.92
CA CYS A 70 7.75 -2.51 1.92
C CYS A 70 7.92 -3.64 2.96
N TYR A 71 8.31 -4.84 2.53
CA TYR A 71 8.54 -5.97 3.44
C TYR A 71 9.66 -5.69 4.43
N SER A 72 10.81 -5.23 3.96
CA SER A 72 11.95 -4.97 4.85
C SER A 72 11.75 -3.72 5.72
N ASN A 73 11.00 -2.74 5.23
CA ASN A 73 10.64 -1.57 6.03
C ASN A 73 9.76 -1.98 7.22
N ILE A 74 8.73 -2.80 6.95
CA ILE A 74 7.83 -3.28 8.00
C ILE A 74 8.52 -4.26 8.94
N GLU A 75 9.41 -5.11 8.44
CA GLU A 75 10.22 -5.98 9.30
C GLU A 75 11.03 -5.18 10.33
N LYS A 76 11.74 -4.15 9.87
CA LYS A 76 12.49 -3.23 10.74
C LYS A 76 11.59 -2.52 11.76
N LEU A 77 10.41 -2.09 11.32
CA LEU A 77 9.44 -1.42 12.19
C LEU A 77 8.94 -2.38 13.28
N VAL A 78 8.52 -3.59 12.89
CA VAL A 78 8.05 -4.61 13.82
C VAL A 78 9.12 -4.94 14.85
N ASP A 79 10.34 -5.23 14.40
CA ASP A 79 11.47 -5.56 15.29
C ASP A 79 11.77 -4.43 16.28
N ALA A 80 11.67 -3.18 15.85
CA ALA A 80 11.94 -2.03 16.69
C ALA A 80 10.82 -1.78 17.73
N LEU A 81 9.55 -1.90 17.31
CA LEU A 81 8.41 -1.74 18.22
C LEU A 81 8.31 -2.87 19.24
N GLU A 82 8.56 -4.12 18.82
CA GLU A 82 8.53 -5.29 19.72
C GLU A 82 9.63 -5.20 20.80
N LYS A 83 10.80 -4.64 20.52
CA LYS A 83 11.86 -4.37 21.50
C LYS A 83 11.43 -3.41 22.60
N GLU A 84 10.52 -2.50 22.29
CA GLU A 84 9.92 -1.56 23.24
C GLU A 84 8.65 -2.13 23.91
N GLY A 85 8.33 -3.39 23.66
CA GLY A 85 7.15 -4.05 24.21
C GLY A 85 5.81 -3.64 23.55
N ILE A 86 5.88 -2.94 22.41
CA ILE A 86 4.71 -2.48 21.67
C ILE A 86 4.27 -3.57 20.71
N LYS A 87 3.05 -4.12 20.91
CA LYS A 87 2.49 -5.12 20.01
C LYS A 87 2.06 -4.47 18.71
N VAL A 88 2.54 -5.02 17.61
CA VAL A 88 2.20 -4.59 16.26
C VAL A 88 1.92 -5.80 15.39
N GLN A 89 0.91 -5.71 14.54
CA GLN A 89 0.52 -6.78 13.64
C GLN A 89 0.97 -6.45 12.22
N PRO A 90 1.96 -7.15 11.66
CA PRO A 90 2.28 -7.03 10.24
C PRO A 90 1.19 -7.66 9.39
N MET A 91 0.86 -7.00 8.29
CA MET A 91 -0.20 -7.34 7.36
C MET A 91 0.38 -7.46 5.96
N VAL A 92 -0.09 -8.44 5.20
CA VAL A 92 0.29 -8.62 3.79
C VAL A 92 -0.95 -8.86 2.95
N GLY A 93 -1.02 -8.19 1.82
CA GLY A 93 -2.14 -8.31 0.91
C GLY A 93 -2.03 -7.38 -0.29
N TRP A 94 -3.13 -6.79 -0.66
CA TRP A 94 -3.28 -5.95 -1.82
C TRP A 94 -3.71 -4.55 -1.43
N VAL A 95 -3.04 -3.54 -1.96
CA VAL A 95 -3.45 -2.15 -1.82
C VAL A 95 -3.92 -1.62 -3.17
N PHE A 96 -5.10 -1.02 -3.17
CA PHE A 96 -5.71 -0.30 -4.28
C PHE A 96 -5.52 1.19 -4.01
N LEU A 97 -4.84 1.89 -4.93
CA LEU A 97 -4.58 3.32 -4.83
C LEU A 97 -5.32 4.04 -5.96
N GLY A 98 -6.27 4.90 -5.62
CA GLY A 98 -6.97 5.74 -6.59
C GLY A 98 -7.68 4.98 -7.72
N GLY A 99 -8.15 3.76 -7.48
CA GLY A 99 -8.79 2.93 -8.51
C GLY A 99 -7.81 2.24 -9.47
N SER A 100 -6.51 2.32 -9.21
CA SER A 100 -5.47 1.60 -9.96
C SER A 100 -5.55 0.09 -9.76
N LEU A 101 -4.80 -0.68 -10.56
CA LEU A 101 -4.62 -2.10 -10.29
C LEU A 101 -3.92 -2.30 -8.94
N PRO A 102 -4.35 -3.31 -8.17
CA PRO A 102 -3.81 -3.52 -6.84
C PRO A 102 -2.34 -3.91 -6.88
N VAL A 103 -1.60 -3.42 -5.91
CA VAL A 103 -0.19 -3.74 -5.69
C VAL A 103 -0.09 -4.65 -4.46
N HIS A 104 0.71 -5.70 -4.56
CA HIS A 104 1.00 -6.56 -3.41
C HIS A 104 1.87 -5.80 -2.42
N HIS A 105 1.45 -5.74 -1.16
CA HIS A 105 2.01 -4.81 -0.21
C HIS A 105 2.10 -5.38 1.20
N CYS A 106 3.07 -4.86 1.95
CA CYS A 106 3.26 -5.16 3.36
C CYS A 106 3.21 -3.86 4.15
N PHE A 107 2.39 -3.84 5.18
CA PHE A 107 2.21 -2.73 6.12
C PHE A 107 1.97 -3.28 7.53
N ALA A 108 1.74 -2.45 8.52
CA ALA A 108 1.47 -2.89 9.87
C ALA A 108 0.24 -2.19 10.45
N VAL A 109 -0.37 -2.79 11.47
CA VAL A 109 -1.46 -2.18 12.22
C VAL A 109 -1.23 -2.35 13.72
N ILE A 110 -1.68 -1.36 14.48
CA ILE A 110 -1.81 -1.39 15.93
C ILE A 110 -3.27 -1.05 16.21
N GLU A 111 -4.06 -2.03 16.62
CA GLU A 111 -5.51 -1.87 16.77
C GLU A 111 -6.17 -1.34 15.48
N ASN A 112 -6.75 -0.13 15.53
CA ASN A 112 -7.37 0.54 14.38
C ASN A 112 -6.44 1.56 13.70
N HIS A 113 -5.14 1.53 14.00
CA HIS A 113 -4.17 2.47 13.46
C HIS A 113 -3.28 1.78 12.45
N ILE A 114 -3.18 2.34 11.23
CA ILE A 114 -2.27 1.84 10.19
C ILE A 114 -0.89 2.48 10.29
N LEU A 115 0.12 1.71 9.96
CA LEU A 115 1.51 2.13 9.80
C LEU A 115 1.99 1.66 8.42
N ASP A 116 2.00 2.55 7.46
CA ASP A 116 2.41 2.24 6.09
C ASP A 116 3.30 3.36 5.52
N PHE A 117 4.48 2.99 5.06
CA PHE A 117 5.46 3.91 4.46
C PHE A 117 5.11 4.38 3.04
N ASN A 118 3.95 4.02 2.51
CA ASN A 118 3.48 4.60 1.26
C ASN A 118 3.17 6.09 1.45
N PRO A 119 3.67 6.95 0.55
CA PRO A 119 3.36 8.38 0.61
C PRO A 119 1.86 8.65 0.56
N ASN A 120 1.40 9.60 1.36
CA ASN A 120 0.03 10.05 1.35
C ASN A 120 -0.10 11.25 0.38
N PHE A 121 -0.79 11.02 -0.72
CA PHE A 121 -1.04 12.02 -1.75
C PHE A 121 -2.46 12.60 -1.70
N ASP A 122 -3.19 12.44 -0.60
CA ASP A 122 -4.59 12.89 -0.51
C ASP A 122 -4.77 14.36 -0.90
N SER A 123 -3.80 15.21 -0.58
CA SER A 123 -3.81 16.63 -0.94
C SER A 123 -3.69 16.91 -2.46
N LEU A 124 -3.23 15.93 -3.23
CA LEU A 124 -3.11 16.04 -4.68
C LEU A 124 -4.34 15.52 -5.43
N TYR A 125 -5.19 14.76 -4.77
CA TYR A 125 -6.42 14.24 -5.36
C TYR A 125 -7.57 15.24 -5.20
N THR A 126 -7.47 16.36 -5.91
CA THR A 126 -8.49 17.41 -5.97
C THR A 126 -9.24 17.35 -7.31
N GLU A 127 -10.43 17.96 -7.39
CA GLU A 127 -11.16 18.09 -8.66
C GLU A 127 -10.32 18.80 -9.73
N GLU A 128 -9.55 19.80 -9.34
CA GLU A 128 -8.63 20.50 -10.23
C GLU A 128 -7.60 19.54 -10.84
N ASN A 129 -6.97 18.71 -10.00
CA ASN A 129 -5.96 17.76 -10.44
C ASN A 129 -6.55 16.58 -11.23
N ALA A 130 -7.80 16.18 -10.96
CA ALA A 130 -8.49 15.13 -11.70
C ALA A 130 -8.69 15.45 -13.19
N ASN A 131 -8.73 16.74 -13.54
CA ASN A 131 -8.86 17.21 -14.92
C ASN A 131 -7.51 17.45 -15.64
N LEU A 132 -6.39 17.19 -14.96
CA LEU A 132 -5.07 17.31 -15.56
C LEU A 132 -4.75 16.13 -16.47
N GLY A 133 -3.99 16.37 -17.51
CA GLY A 133 -3.38 15.30 -18.29
C GLY A 133 -2.45 14.43 -17.42
N ILE A 134 -2.35 13.16 -17.78
CA ILE A 134 -1.59 12.16 -17.00
C ILE A 134 -0.12 12.56 -16.79
N ASP A 135 0.48 13.22 -17.77
CA ASP A 135 1.88 13.69 -17.68
C ASP A 135 2.04 14.78 -16.62
N VAL A 136 1.12 15.76 -16.62
CA VAL A 136 1.14 16.86 -15.65
C VAL A 136 0.89 16.32 -14.23
N LEU A 137 -0.05 15.39 -14.07
CA LEU A 137 -0.31 14.77 -12.79
C LEU A 137 0.91 13.97 -12.29
N ARG A 138 1.58 13.25 -13.18
CA ARG A 138 2.81 12.52 -12.84
C ARG A 138 3.92 13.45 -12.36
N ASP A 139 4.13 14.58 -13.06
CA ASP A 139 5.16 15.54 -12.67
C ASP A 139 4.84 16.12 -11.29
N LYS A 140 3.58 16.48 -11.03
CA LYS A 140 3.13 16.91 -9.69
C LYS A 140 3.36 15.84 -8.62
N LEU A 141 3.09 14.56 -8.92
CA LEU A 141 3.36 13.44 -8.01
C LEU A 141 4.85 13.27 -7.74
N THR A 142 5.69 13.46 -8.75
CA THR A 142 7.15 13.37 -8.62
C THR A 142 7.69 14.49 -7.74
N ASP A 143 7.26 15.72 -7.98
CA ASP A 143 7.65 16.87 -7.16
C ASP A 143 7.16 16.73 -5.72
N ALA A 144 5.91 16.29 -5.53
CA ALA A 144 5.36 16.02 -4.22
C ALA A 144 6.16 14.92 -3.49
N MET A 145 6.56 13.84 -4.16
CA MET A 145 7.41 12.79 -3.59
C MET A 145 8.74 13.34 -3.07
N ILE A 146 9.36 14.24 -3.83
CA ILE A 146 10.63 14.88 -3.43
C ILE A 146 10.42 15.70 -2.16
N GLU A 147 9.36 16.50 -2.11
CA GLU A 147 9.05 17.33 -0.94
C GLU A 147 8.65 16.51 0.28
N LEU A 148 7.82 15.49 0.10
CA LEU A 148 7.39 14.59 1.17
C LEU A 148 8.59 13.89 1.84
N ARG A 149 9.59 13.48 1.07
CA ARG A 149 10.80 12.83 1.61
C ARG A 149 11.68 13.70 2.51
N LYS A 150 11.45 15.02 2.51
CA LYS A 150 12.17 15.97 3.38
C LYS A 150 11.54 16.08 4.77
N LYS A 151 10.36 15.52 4.95
CA LYS A 151 9.57 15.59 6.20
C LYS A 151 9.59 14.24 6.92
N PRO A 152 9.23 14.20 8.21
CA PRO A 152 9.06 12.95 8.94
C PRO A 152 8.05 12.00 8.28
N ASN A 153 8.30 10.70 8.35
CA ASN A 153 7.39 9.70 7.77
C ASN A 153 5.96 9.83 8.31
N SER A 154 5.80 10.08 9.61
CA SER A 154 4.50 10.23 10.26
C SER A 154 3.64 11.39 9.73
N GLU A 155 4.25 12.35 9.03
CA GLU A 155 3.54 13.47 8.42
C GLU A 155 3.23 13.24 6.93
N THR A 156 3.89 12.28 6.32
CA THR A 156 3.91 12.15 4.85
C THR A 156 3.40 10.81 4.33
N THR A 157 3.12 9.90 5.25
CA THR A 157 2.65 8.53 4.94
C THR A 157 1.39 8.21 5.73
N ALA A 158 0.88 6.99 5.64
CA ALA A 158 -0.25 6.57 6.46
C ALA A 158 0.24 6.20 7.87
N PHE A 159 0.15 7.15 8.79
CA PHE A 159 0.46 7.00 10.21
C PHE A 159 -0.81 7.21 11.04
N GLY A 160 -1.37 6.13 11.56
CA GLY A 160 -2.65 6.10 12.26
C GLY A 160 -3.81 5.92 11.30
N LYS A 161 -4.08 6.89 10.45
CA LYS A 161 -5.20 6.88 9.51
C LYS A 161 -4.77 6.56 8.09
N ALA A 162 -5.53 5.73 7.40
CA ALA A 162 -5.27 5.40 6.00
C ALA A 162 -5.63 6.59 5.08
N SER A 163 -4.93 6.69 3.94
CA SER A 163 -5.28 7.62 2.87
C SER A 163 -6.72 7.40 2.39
N LYS A 164 -7.43 8.46 2.03
CA LYS A 164 -8.77 8.40 1.42
C LYS A 164 -8.78 7.65 0.09
N MET A 165 -7.64 7.64 -0.58
CA MET A 165 -7.47 7.00 -1.89
C MET A 165 -7.00 5.54 -1.79
N ALA A 166 -6.75 5.03 -0.58
CA ALA A 166 -6.24 3.68 -0.37
C ALA A 166 -7.30 2.74 0.20
N LEU A 167 -7.39 1.54 -0.37
CA LEU A 167 -8.08 0.40 0.21
C LEU A 167 -7.09 -0.75 0.33
N TYR A 168 -6.94 -1.27 1.51
CA TYR A 168 -6.10 -2.43 1.79
C TYR A 168 -6.98 -3.65 2.02
N ILE A 169 -6.61 -4.75 1.37
CA ILE A 169 -7.23 -6.06 1.55
C ILE A 169 -6.10 -7.00 1.92
N ALA A 170 -6.01 -7.35 3.19
CA ALA A 170 -4.85 -8.04 3.70
C ALA A 170 -5.20 -9.03 4.82
N SER A 171 -4.26 -9.87 5.14
CA SER A 171 -4.33 -10.78 6.29
C SER A 171 -3.07 -10.66 7.16
N PRO A 172 -3.17 -10.98 8.45
CA PRO A 172 -2.02 -11.08 9.34
C PRO A 172 -0.96 -12.01 8.76
N CYS A 173 0.24 -11.50 8.54
CA CYS A 173 1.32 -12.27 7.93
C CYS A 173 2.67 -11.64 8.24
N LYS A 174 3.64 -12.48 8.62
CA LYS A 174 5.03 -12.02 8.80
C LYS A 174 5.60 -11.54 7.46
N PRO A 175 6.36 -10.41 7.44
CA PRO A 175 6.89 -9.85 6.20
C PRO A 175 7.65 -10.85 5.33
N GLN A 176 8.54 -11.65 5.91
CA GLN A 176 9.31 -12.66 5.18
C GLN A 176 8.45 -13.77 4.55
N ALA A 177 7.37 -14.17 5.22
CA ALA A 177 6.42 -15.14 4.66
C ALA A 177 5.65 -14.51 3.48
N GLY A 178 5.21 -13.26 3.63
CA GLY A 178 4.58 -12.50 2.56
C GLY A 178 5.46 -12.31 1.34
N LEU A 179 6.73 -11.99 1.55
CA LEU A 179 7.72 -11.88 0.48
C LEU A 179 7.88 -13.19 -0.31
N LYS A 180 7.88 -14.35 0.37
CA LYS A 180 7.93 -15.65 -0.29
C LYS A 180 6.67 -15.93 -1.14
N VAL A 181 5.50 -15.55 -0.66
CA VAL A 181 4.24 -15.64 -1.42
C VAL A 181 4.35 -14.78 -2.68
N TYR A 182 4.79 -13.55 -2.51
CA TYR A 182 5.03 -12.62 -3.60
C TYR A 182 5.97 -13.18 -4.66
N GLN A 183 7.14 -13.69 -4.25
CA GLN A 183 8.13 -14.27 -5.16
C GLN A 183 7.60 -15.49 -5.93
N LYS A 184 6.77 -16.33 -5.29
CA LYS A 184 6.09 -17.45 -5.97
C LYS A 184 5.11 -16.96 -7.03
N LEU A 185 4.35 -15.91 -6.69
CA LEU A 185 3.39 -15.29 -7.59
C LEU A 185 4.09 -14.69 -8.82
N MET A 186 5.22 -14.03 -8.62
CA MET A 186 6.05 -13.49 -9.71
C MET A 186 6.53 -14.54 -10.67
N LYS A 187 6.93 -15.71 -10.15
CA LYS A 187 7.35 -16.84 -10.99
C LYS A 187 6.18 -17.42 -11.78
N ALA A 188 4.99 -17.51 -11.14
CA ALA A 188 3.80 -18.05 -11.80
C ALA A 188 3.22 -17.09 -12.85
N PHE A 189 3.33 -15.78 -12.62
CA PHE A 189 2.79 -14.73 -13.48
C PHE A 189 3.84 -13.66 -13.82
N PRO A 190 4.86 -13.96 -14.64
CA PRO A 190 5.96 -13.03 -14.94
C PRO A 190 5.52 -11.77 -15.70
N LYS A 191 4.30 -11.77 -16.23
CA LYS A 191 3.68 -10.61 -16.89
C LYS A 191 2.66 -9.90 -16.02
N HIS A 192 2.62 -10.19 -14.72
CA HIS A 192 1.68 -9.55 -13.80
C HIS A 192 1.88 -8.02 -13.80
N PRO A 193 0.85 -7.23 -14.03
CA PRO A 193 0.99 -5.80 -14.25
C PRO A 193 1.52 -5.04 -13.02
N CYS A 194 1.22 -5.54 -11.83
CA CYS A 194 1.56 -4.85 -10.58
C CYS A 194 3.01 -5.01 -10.14
N TYR A 195 3.77 -5.91 -10.74
CA TYR A 195 5.03 -6.34 -10.13
C TYR A 195 6.28 -6.11 -10.92
N ARG A 196 6.12 -6.17 -12.20
CA ARG A 196 7.25 -6.40 -13.10
C ARG A 196 8.41 -5.45 -12.88
N ASN A 197 8.19 -4.35 -12.19
CA ASN A 197 9.12 -3.26 -12.21
C ASN A 197 9.63 -2.81 -10.87
N ILE A 198 8.97 -3.21 -9.81
CA ILE A 198 9.41 -2.84 -8.46
C ILE A 198 10.65 -3.64 -8.05
N PHE A 199 10.85 -4.83 -8.63
CA PHE A 199 11.85 -5.78 -8.18
C PHE A 199 12.86 -6.24 -9.24
N GLU A 200 12.55 -6.12 -10.53
CA GLU A 200 13.49 -6.42 -11.61
C GLU A 200 14.13 -5.16 -12.21
N GLY A 201 13.97 -4.07 -11.48
CA GLY A 201 14.23 -2.69 -11.73
C GLY A 201 15.45 -2.30 -12.52
N THR A 202 15.40 -2.41 -13.83
CA THR A 202 16.08 -1.40 -14.62
C THR A 202 15.13 -0.22 -14.84
N ASN A 203 15.62 1.01 -14.81
CA ASN A 203 14.86 2.23 -15.10
C ASN A 203 14.08 2.11 -16.42
N GLU A 204 14.58 1.33 -17.38
CA GLU A 204 13.97 1.08 -18.67
C GLU A 204 12.73 0.17 -18.58
N THR A 205 12.77 -0.88 -17.76
CA THR A 205 11.64 -1.79 -17.55
C THR A 205 10.50 -1.07 -16.84
N GLN A 206 10.84 -0.20 -15.90
CA GLN A 206 9.89 0.64 -15.19
C GLN A 206 9.20 1.64 -16.12
N ARG A 207 9.97 2.31 -16.98
CA ARG A 207 9.45 3.21 -18.02
C ARG A 207 8.52 2.49 -18.99
N MET A 208 8.91 1.32 -19.48
CA MET A 208 8.08 0.53 -20.38
C MET A 208 6.76 0.09 -19.73
N PHE A 209 6.77 -0.22 -18.45
CA PHE A 209 5.55 -0.55 -17.72
C PHE A 209 4.63 0.66 -17.59
N PHE A 210 5.13 1.77 -17.11
CA PHE A 210 4.35 3.00 -16.98
C PHE A 210 3.80 3.46 -18.34
N LYS A 211 4.60 3.38 -19.39
CA LYS A 211 4.16 3.66 -20.76
C LYS A 211 3.04 2.71 -21.22
N LYS A 212 3.16 1.43 -20.94
CA LYS A 212 2.16 0.42 -21.31
C LYS A 212 0.86 0.53 -20.54
N GLN A 213 0.92 1.08 -19.31
CA GLN A 213 -0.25 1.36 -18.47
C GLN A 213 -0.88 2.73 -18.76
N GLY A 214 -0.35 3.48 -19.72
CA GLY A 214 -0.81 4.84 -19.99
C GLY A 214 -0.52 5.83 -18.85
N MET A 215 0.46 5.51 -18.00
CA MET A 215 0.87 6.36 -16.90
C MET A 215 1.98 7.35 -17.30
N ILE A 216 2.61 7.11 -18.44
CA ILE A 216 3.57 7.97 -19.13
C ILE A 216 3.49 7.77 -20.63
#